data_dd01a65c0761c401a98ed3ddd9e35fef
#
_entry.id   dd01a65c0761c401a98ed3ddd9e35fef
#
_cell.length_a   1.000
_cell.length_b   1.000
_cell.length_c   1.000
_cell.angle_alpha   90.00
_cell.angle_beta   90.00
_cell.angle_gamma   90.00
#
_symmetry.space_group_name_H-M   'P 1'
#
loop_
_entity.id
_entity.type
_entity.pdbx_description
1 polymer ?
#
loop_
_entity_poly.entity_id
_entity_poly.type
_entity_poly.pdbx_seq_one_letter_code
_entity_poly.pdbx_strand_id
1 'polypeptide(L)'
;MKYCFTCEKKFRKSKEHDFKCRSRCNLCGRVGSEYPCVAAENFYKKCDDCGKKYLNEDCFNHHKKSSNCRQTKICEKCGVIWSMKNYKREGEKKHVCGQKWCQICRQFHSMDRGCFIRPLELRKPVDYRLVTFDFEATQNEKINSGDEERRLHNVNFIAATVTCTKCMENDQLWRSPLRQNGNSCTICGNNRSITFSHRPFTKTKVDKQIVTENPLKFFIQWILFELNPQYTTMAFSHNGGRYDMVMAFREIYLNGVVPSMIRRGNKLYELKIPRNNKCNEVIFRDSFNLCPVALGKLIGAFGLQITEKQFFPHLANISENYDITLQQLPPKSDYLYEGMSPAKQNEFIKWYEEEKNNQFCLDEALAEYCTNDVQILTEALIAFRKKFTEISKRKNTPPGGSAEGIDILKDAMTIYMKSDRL
;
A
#
# COMPACT_ATOMS: atom_id res chain seq x y z
N MET A 1 -28.91 13.26 16.49
CA MET A 1 -29.31 13.19 15.06
C MET A 1 -30.75 13.63 14.97
N LYS A 2 -31.09 14.57 14.09
CA LYS A 2 -32.47 15.08 13.89
C LYS A 2 -33.05 14.46 12.63
N TYR A 3 -34.40 14.40 12.52
CA TYR A 3 -35.11 13.89 11.36
C TYR A 3 -35.91 15.02 10.72
N CYS A 4 -35.90 15.11 9.38
CA CYS A 4 -36.72 16.05 8.62
C CYS A 4 -37.93 15.32 8.07
N PHE A 5 -39.12 15.65 8.54
CA PHE A 5 -40.36 15.09 8.06
C PHE A 5 -40.72 15.54 6.63
N THR A 6 -40.17 16.68 6.18
CA THR A 6 -40.42 17.24 4.87
C THR A 6 -39.66 16.53 3.72
N CYS A 7 -38.43 16.10 3.98
CA CYS A 7 -37.60 15.38 3.00
C CYS A 7 -37.24 13.94 3.41
N GLU A 8 -37.80 13.47 4.54
CA GLU A 8 -37.67 12.10 5.09
C GLU A 8 -36.20 11.64 5.31
N LYS A 9 -35.31 12.57 5.71
CA LYS A 9 -33.89 12.28 5.91
C LYS A 9 -33.43 12.64 7.31
N LYS A 10 -32.56 11.79 7.88
CA LYS A 10 -31.82 12.07 9.13
C LYS A 10 -30.66 13.02 8.85
N PHE A 11 -30.42 13.99 9.75
CA PHE A 11 -29.33 14.95 9.61
C PHE A 11 -28.69 15.28 10.97
N ARG A 12 -27.45 15.74 10.96
CA ARG A 12 -26.70 16.12 12.16
C ARG A 12 -26.64 17.63 12.38
N LYS A 13 -26.52 18.41 11.29
CA LYS A 13 -26.40 19.87 11.31
C LYS A 13 -27.53 20.51 10.51
N SER A 14 -28.35 21.34 11.15
CA SER A 14 -29.50 22.00 10.51
C SER A 14 -29.11 22.79 9.27
N LYS A 15 -28.05 23.60 9.34
CA LYS A 15 -27.60 24.43 8.20
C LYS A 15 -27.23 23.60 6.95
N GLU A 16 -26.59 22.44 7.13
CA GLU A 16 -26.24 21.55 6.01
C GLU A 16 -27.48 20.83 5.46
N HIS A 17 -28.40 20.46 6.33
CA HIS A 17 -29.66 19.86 5.93
C HIS A 17 -30.52 20.86 5.13
N ASP A 18 -30.72 22.07 5.65
CA ASP A 18 -31.51 23.12 5.01
C ASP A 18 -30.98 23.47 3.61
N PHE A 19 -29.65 23.40 3.44
CA PHE A 19 -29.01 23.56 2.13
C PHE A 19 -29.30 22.41 1.16
N LYS A 20 -29.45 21.18 1.65
CA LYS A 20 -29.60 19.94 0.85
C LYS A 20 -31.05 19.43 0.80
N CYS A 21 -31.97 20.03 1.50
CA CYS A 21 -33.35 19.60 1.55
C CYS A 21 -34.05 19.76 0.17
N ARG A 22 -34.79 18.73 -0.26
CA ARG A 22 -35.51 18.76 -1.54
C ARG A 22 -36.59 19.85 -1.58
N SER A 23 -37.19 20.15 -0.45
CA SER A 23 -38.20 21.22 -0.32
C SER A 23 -37.56 22.57 -0.04
N ARG A 24 -36.55 22.94 -0.84
CA ARG A 24 -35.83 24.20 -0.76
C ARG A 24 -35.97 24.97 -2.05
N CYS A 25 -36.29 26.24 -1.95
CA CYS A 25 -36.22 27.13 -3.12
C CYS A 25 -34.74 27.50 -3.41
N ASN A 26 -34.23 27.13 -4.58
CA ASN A 26 -32.87 27.42 -5.01
C ASN A 26 -32.67 28.94 -5.31
N LEU A 27 -33.72 29.70 -5.51
CA LEU A 27 -33.66 31.13 -5.76
C LEU A 27 -33.60 31.94 -4.46
N CYS A 28 -34.57 31.79 -3.55
CA CYS A 28 -34.62 32.56 -2.31
C CYS A 28 -34.01 31.84 -1.09
N GLY A 29 -33.83 30.52 -1.14
CA GLY A 29 -33.20 29.72 -0.09
C GLY A 29 -34.12 29.26 1.04
N ARG A 30 -35.43 29.58 0.99
CA ARG A 30 -36.41 29.10 1.98
C ARG A 30 -36.61 27.58 1.88
N VAL A 31 -36.89 26.95 3.01
CA VAL A 31 -37.12 25.50 3.18
C VAL A 31 -38.47 25.28 3.83
N GLY A 32 -39.26 24.35 3.34
CA GLY A 32 -40.58 23.98 3.87
C GLY A 32 -41.43 23.26 2.81
N SER A 33 -42.60 22.77 3.22
CA SER A 33 -43.53 22.04 2.34
C SER A 33 -44.00 22.84 1.12
N GLU A 34 -44.02 24.16 1.24
CA GLU A 34 -44.47 25.10 0.21
C GLU A 34 -43.37 25.46 -0.81
N TYR A 35 -42.21 24.87 -0.71
CA TYR A 35 -41.08 25.17 -1.60
C TYR A 35 -40.71 24.00 -2.48
N PRO A 36 -40.14 24.24 -3.70
CA PRO A 36 -39.68 25.53 -4.25
C PRO A 36 -40.79 26.50 -4.60
N CYS A 37 -40.51 27.80 -4.58
CA CYS A 37 -41.48 28.83 -4.98
C CYS A 37 -41.97 28.59 -6.41
N VAL A 38 -43.29 28.71 -6.60
CA VAL A 38 -43.95 28.53 -7.91
C VAL A 38 -43.91 29.87 -8.67
N ALA A 39 -43.81 29.80 -10.00
CA ALA A 39 -43.89 30.96 -10.86
C ALA A 39 -45.30 31.60 -10.78
N ALA A 40 -45.36 32.92 -10.65
CA ALA A 40 -46.61 33.68 -10.75
C ALA A 40 -46.81 34.12 -12.21
N GLU A 41 -48.07 34.16 -12.66
CA GLU A 41 -48.41 34.63 -13.99
C GLU A 41 -47.97 36.07 -14.17
N ASN A 42 -47.29 36.35 -15.30
CA ASN A 42 -46.80 37.67 -15.69
C ASN A 42 -45.80 38.36 -14.76
N PHE A 43 -45.16 37.62 -13.82
CA PHE A 43 -44.10 38.18 -13.00
C PHE A 43 -42.72 37.74 -13.49
N TYR A 44 -41.87 38.72 -13.80
CA TYR A 44 -40.47 38.51 -14.15
C TYR A 44 -39.60 39.64 -13.60
N LYS A 45 -38.72 39.37 -12.69
CA LYS A 45 -37.81 40.38 -12.13
C LYS A 45 -36.38 39.86 -12.03
N LYS A 46 -35.44 40.62 -12.53
CA LYS A 46 -34.00 40.34 -12.40
C LYS A 46 -33.44 41.12 -11.23
N CYS A 47 -32.62 40.49 -10.40
CA CYS A 47 -31.89 41.21 -9.34
C CYS A 47 -30.61 41.84 -9.91
N ASP A 48 -30.49 43.15 -9.80
CA ASP A 48 -29.35 43.91 -10.36
C ASP A 48 -28.06 43.57 -9.65
N ASP A 49 -28.08 43.27 -8.34
CA ASP A 49 -26.87 43.01 -7.54
C ASP A 49 -26.27 41.63 -7.86
N CYS A 50 -27.09 40.60 -8.13
CA CYS A 50 -26.61 39.23 -8.30
C CYS A 50 -26.98 38.59 -9.66
N GLY A 51 -27.77 39.28 -10.50
CA GLY A 51 -28.17 38.84 -11.83
C GLY A 51 -29.17 37.68 -11.89
N LYS A 52 -29.64 37.16 -10.74
CA LYS A 52 -30.61 36.06 -10.71
C LYS A 52 -32.00 36.53 -11.13
N LYS A 53 -32.72 35.69 -11.85
CA LYS A 53 -34.07 35.91 -12.30
C LYS A 53 -35.07 35.27 -11.32
N TYR A 54 -36.15 35.98 -11.04
CA TYR A 54 -37.20 35.57 -10.10
C TYR A 54 -38.56 35.61 -10.83
N LEU A 55 -39.36 34.59 -10.55
CA LEU A 55 -40.67 34.37 -11.18
C LEU A 55 -41.84 34.57 -10.21
N ASN A 56 -41.57 35.09 -9.02
CA ASN A 56 -42.55 35.33 -7.95
C ASN A 56 -42.02 36.48 -7.06
N GLU A 57 -42.89 37.43 -6.75
CA GLU A 57 -42.53 38.63 -6.01
C GLU A 57 -42.07 38.38 -4.60
N ASP A 58 -42.75 37.45 -3.87
CA ASP A 58 -42.37 37.08 -2.53
C ASP A 58 -41.01 36.39 -2.49
N CYS A 59 -40.74 35.57 -3.49
CA CYS A 59 -39.41 34.94 -3.68
C CYS A 59 -38.30 35.98 -3.90
N PHE A 60 -38.58 37.02 -4.70
CA PHE A 60 -37.64 38.11 -4.94
C PHE A 60 -37.40 38.99 -3.68
N ASN A 61 -38.47 39.34 -2.98
CA ASN A 61 -38.43 40.14 -1.78
C ASN A 61 -37.63 39.44 -0.67
N HIS A 62 -37.88 38.14 -0.48
CA HIS A 62 -37.12 37.32 0.47
C HIS A 62 -35.64 37.22 0.07
N HIS A 63 -35.34 37.04 -1.20
CA HIS A 63 -33.97 37.06 -1.70
C HIS A 63 -33.24 38.34 -1.35
N LYS A 64 -33.88 39.50 -1.53
CA LYS A 64 -33.28 40.83 -1.23
C LYS A 64 -33.03 40.99 0.28
N LYS A 65 -33.91 40.47 1.14
CA LYS A 65 -33.77 40.49 2.61
C LYS A 65 -32.72 39.47 3.10
N SER A 66 -32.44 38.43 2.31
CA SER A 66 -31.56 37.36 2.72
C SER A 66 -30.07 37.67 2.44
N SER A 67 -29.17 37.06 3.23
CA SER A 67 -27.72 37.15 2.99
C SER A 67 -27.27 36.48 1.67
N ASN A 68 -28.15 35.74 0.99
CA ASN A 68 -27.85 35.05 -0.27
C ASN A 68 -27.55 36.03 -1.42
N CYS A 69 -28.23 37.18 -1.47
CA CYS A 69 -27.94 38.22 -2.45
C CYS A 69 -26.52 38.74 -2.32
N ARG A 70 -26.09 39.06 -1.08
CA ARG A 70 -24.76 39.58 -0.78
C ARG A 70 -23.61 38.61 -1.13
N GLN A 71 -23.90 37.32 -1.16
CA GLN A 71 -22.91 36.27 -1.44
C GLN A 71 -22.86 35.84 -2.91
N THR A 72 -23.80 36.30 -3.72
CA THR A 72 -23.86 36.01 -5.15
C THR A 72 -23.49 37.26 -5.94
N LYS A 73 -22.58 37.09 -6.90
CA LYS A 73 -22.11 38.20 -7.77
C LYS A 73 -22.25 37.76 -9.24
N ILE A 74 -22.44 38.77 -10.10
CA ILE A 74 -22.34 38.62 -11.55
C ILE A 74 -20.96 39.07 -12.00
N CYS A 75 -20.33 38.37 -12.91
CA CYS A 75 -19.09 38.77 -13.52
C CYS A 75 -19.39 39.77 -14.65
N GLU A 76 -18.91 41.00 -14.57
CA GLU A 76 -19.11 42.01 -15.58
C GLU A 76 -18.52 41.63 -16.95
N LYS A 77 -17.42 40.88 -16.96
CA LYS A 77 -16.73 40.46 -18.19
C LYS A 77 -17.45 39.31 -18.94
N CYS A 78 -17.95 38.28 -18.24
CA CYS A 78 -18.51 37.08 -18.87
C CYS A 78 -19.98 36.80 -18.52
N GLY A 79 -20.62 37.63 -17.69
CA GLY A 79 -22.04 37.50 -17.30
C GLY A 79 -22.33 36.30 -16.38
N VAL A 80 -21.34 35.50 -16.01
CA VAL A 80 -21.53 34.31 -15.15
C VAL A 80 -21.88 34.72 -13.73
N ILE A 81 -22.98 34.16 -13.22
CA ILE A 81 -23.42 34.33 -11.84
C ILE A 81 -22.66 33.34 -10.94
N TRP A 82 -21.96 33.81 -9.93
CA TRP A 82 -21.17 32.98 -9.05
C TRP A 82 -21.41 33.32 -7.58
N SER A 83 -21.16 32.33 -6.68
CA SER A 83 -21.34 32.49 -5.24
C SER A 83 -19.99 32.46 -4.54
N MET A 84 -19.70 33.47 -3.70
CA MET A 84 -18.49 33.53 -2.89
C MET A 84 -18.34 32.33 -1.92
N LYS A 85 -19.43 31.66 -1.55
CA LYS A 85 -19.37 30.45 -0.71
C LYS A 85 -18.83 29.23 -1.44
N ASN A 86 -19.09 29.11 -2.73
CA ASN A 86 -18.72 27.92 -3.52
C ASN A 86 -17.32 28.06 -4.16
N TYR A 87 -16.80 29.29 -4.23
CA TYR A 87 -15.47 29.59 -4.73
C TYR A 87 -14.46 29.72 -3.60
N LYS A 88 -14.36 28.72 -2.75
CA LYS A 88 -13.24 28.56 -1.83
C LYS A 88 -12.07 27.97 -2.61
N ARG A 89 -11.27 28.81 -3.22
CA ARG A 89 -9.89 28.50 -3.59
C ARG A 89 -8.96 29.02 -2.51
N GLU A 90 -7.84 28.33 -2.32
CA GLU A 90 -6.75 28.76 -1.47
C GLU A 90 -6.48 30.27 -1.63
N GLY A 91 -6.98 31.05 -0.68
CA GLY A 91 -6.78 32.51 -0.63
C GLY A 91 -7.63 33.39 -1.57
N GLU A 92 -8.15 32.91 -2.69
CA GLU A 92 -8.89 33.73 -3.65
C GLU A 92 -10.39 33.44 -3.69
N LYS A 93 -11.19 34.44 -3.29
CA LYS A 93 -12.66 34.42 -3.29
C LYS A 93 -13.26 35.04 -4.57
N LYS A 94 -12.63 34.79 -5.75
CA LYS A 94 -13.06 35.46 -6.99
C LYS A 94 -13.29 34.47 -8.12
N HIS A 95 -14.30 34.76 -8.94
CA HIS A 95 -14.49 34.11 -10.22
C HIS A 95 -13.38 34.50 -11.20
N VAL A 96 -12.85 33.52 -11.92
CA VAL A 96 -11.90 33.73 -13.02
C VAL A 96 -12.59 33.41 -14.34
N CYS A 97 -12.66 34.38 -15.25
CA CYS A 97 -13.31 34.20 -16.55
C CYS A 97 -12.62 33.09 -17.36
N GLY A 98 -13.43 32.32 -18.11
CA GLY A 98 -12.94 31.21 -18.92
C GLY A 98 -12.67 29.90 -18.16
N GLN A 99 -12.69 29.91 -16.83
CA GLN A 99 -12.53 28.71 -16.04
C GLN A 99 -13.88 28.07 -15.71
N LYS A 100 -13.97 26.75 -15.92
CA LYS A 100 -15.13 25.91 -15.55
C LYS A 100 -14.73 24.86 -14.53
N TRP A 101 -15.68 24.41 -13.72
CA TRP A 101 -15.46 23.28 -12.82
C TRP A 101 -15.27 22.01 -13.65
N CYS A 102 -14.15 21.37 -13.50
CA CYS A 102 -13.86 20.09 -14.12
C CYS A 102 -14.26 18.93 -13.19
N GLN A 103 -15.09 18.02 -13.68
CA GLN A 103 -15.49 16.85 -12.90
C GLN A 103 -14.36 15.81 -12.76
N ILE A 104 -13.41 15.80 -13.70
CA ILE A 104 -12.29 14.87 -13.75
C ILE A 104 -11.26 15.23 -12.65
N CYS A 105 -10.73 16.44 -12.67
CA CYS A 105 -9.72 16.88 -11.68
C CYS A 105 -10.33 17.54 -10.43
N ARG A 106 -11.66 17.76 -10.41
CA ARG A 106 -12.41 18.43 -9.33
C ARG A 106 -11.87 19.81 -8.99
N GLN A 107 -11.48 20.56 -10.03
CA GLN A 107 -10.95 21.93 -9.89
C GLN A 107 -11.48 22.82 -11.01
N PHE A 108 -11.34 24.15 -10.81
CA PHE A 108 -11.62 25.14 -11.85
C PHE A 108 -10.38 25.34 -12.73
N HIS A 109 -10.50 25.16 -14.04
CA HIS A 109 -9.48 25.51 -15.03
C HIS A 109 -10.10 25.85 -16.38
N SER A 110 -9.30 26.43 -17.30
CA SER A 110 -9.72 26.58 -18.69
C SER A 110 -9.94 25.22 -19.32
N MET A 111 -11.00 25.09 -20.08
CA MET A 111 -11.32 23.84 -20.81
C MET A 111 -10.75 23.86 -22.24
N ASP A 112 -10.14 24.93 -22.67
CA ASP A 112 -9.65 25.11 -24.06
C ASP A 112 -8.53 24.12 -24.42
N ARG A 113 -7.75 23.71 -23.41
CA ARG A 113 -6.66 22.74 -23.56
C ARG A 113 -7.00 21.36 -22.98
N GLY A 114 -8.25 21.10 -22.63
CA GLY A 114 -8.67 19.90 -21.96
C GLY A 114 -8.27 19.83 -20.48
N CYS A 115 -8.54 18.67 -19.85
CA CYS A 115 -8.12 18.40 -18.49
C CYS A 115 -6.87 17.51 -18.52
N PHE A 116 -5.76 18.02 -18.01
CA PHE A 116 -4.54 17.24 -17.83
C PHE A 116 -4.51 16.59 -16.45
N ILE A 117 -3.94 15.39 -16.36
CA ILE A 117 -3.61 14.77 -15.08
C ILE A 117 -2.64 15.72 -14.39
N ARG A 118 -3.06 16.28 -13.25
CA ARG A 118 -2.15 17.09 -12.46
C ARG A 118 -1.04 16.23 -11.89
N PRO A 119 0.20 16.72 -11.86
CA PRO A 119 1.21 16.16 -11.01
C PRO A 119 0.64 16.07 -9.57
N LEU A 120 0.84 14.95 -8.91
CA LEU A 120 0.48 14.81 -7.50
C LEU A 120 1.19 15.93 -6.73
N GLU A 121 0.46 16.64 -5.87
CA GLU A 121 1.10 17.59 -4.96
C GLU A 121 2.19 16.87 -4.19
N LEU A 122 3.41 17.40 -4.25
CA LEU A 122 4.55 16.85 -3.56
C LEU A 122 4.25 16.86 -2.05
N ARG A 123 3.94 15.70 -1.52
CA ARG A 123 3.84 15.53 -0.06
C ARG A 123 5.26 15.55 0.48
N LYS A 124 5.47 16.19 1.63
CA LYS A 124 6.73 16.07 2.35
C LYS A 124 7.08 14.59 2.51
N PRO A 125 8.31 14.19 2.17
CA PRO A 125 8.72 12.81 2.37
C PRO A 125 8.52 12.44 3.84
N VAL A 126 7.83 11.34 4.08
CA VAL A 126 7.58 10.82 5.43
C VAL A 126 8.44 9.59 5.59
N ASP A 127 9.25 9.58 6.63
CA ASP A 127 10.05 8.41 6.98
C ASP A 127 9.17 7.18 7.21
N TYR A 128 9.59 6.05 6.67
CA TYR A 128 8.94 4.76 6.87
C TYR A 128 9.97 3.64 7.03
N ARG A 129 9.51 2.52 7.54
CA ARG A 129 10.27 1.29 7.69
C ARG A 129 9.90 0.33 6.57
N LEU A 130 10.91 -0.29 5.98
CA LEU A 130 10.79 -1.40 5.05
C LEU A 130 11.15 -2.68 5.80
N VAL A 131 10.26 -3.66 5.77
CA VAL A 131 10.48 -5.02 6.23
C VAL A 131 10.34 -5.93 5.01
N THR A 132 11.37 -6.69 4.70
CA THR A 132 11.31 -7.77 3.72
C THR A 132 11.29 -9.09 4.47
N PHE A 133 10.51 -10.06 4.03
CA PHE A 133 10.37 -11.33 4.73
C PHE A 133 10.06 -12.46 3.75
N ASP A 134 10.34 -13.67 4.19
CA ASP A 134 10.03 -14.91 3.48
C ASP A 134 9.67 -16.00 4.47
N PHE A 135 8.79 -16.94 4.08
CA PHE A 135 8.29 -18.03 4.91
C PHE A 135 8.64 -19.37 4.31
N GLU A 136 9.23 -20.24 5.13
CA GLU A 136 9.36 -21.65 4.85
C GLU A 136 8.36 -22.46 5.68
N ALA A 137 7.85 -23.55 5.10
CA ALA A 137 6.83 -24.37 5.73
C ALA A 137 7.02 -25.85 5.49
N THR A 138 6.72 -26.66 6.51
CA THR A 138 6.59 -28.12 6.37
C THR A 138 5.32 -28.45 5.59
N GLN A 139 5.33 -29.56 4.85
CA GLN A 139 4.23 -30.03 4.00
C GLN A 139 3.91 -31.53 4.23
N ASN A 140 4.26 -32.05 5.38
CA ASN A 140 4.11 -33.46 5.71
C ASN A 140 2.68 -33.84 6.15
N GLU A 141 1.87 -32.91 6.57
CA GLU A 141 0.53 -33.15 7.07
C GLU A 141 -0.49 -33.14 5.91
N LYS A 142 -1.16 -34.32 5.71
CA LYS A 142 -2.17 -34.50 4.66
C LYS A 142 -3.54 -34.07 5.15
N ILE A 143 -4.25 -33.26 4.35
CA ILE A 143 -5.66 -32.95 4.58
C ILE A 143 -6.49 -33.92 3.72
N ASN A 144 -7.24 -34.80 4.35
CA ASN A 144 -8.17 -35.68 3.64
C ASN A 144 -9.37 -34.88 3.12
N SER A 145 -9.38 -34.58 1.83
CA SER A 145 -10.52 -33.95 1.15
C SER A 145 -10.74 -34.59 -0.22
N GLY A 146 -11.44 -35.74 -0.25
CA GLY A 146 -11.79 -36.44 -1.49
C GLY A 146 -10.57 -37.00 -2.25
N ASP A 147 -10.67 -37.07 -3.59
CA ASP A 147 -9.65 -37.66 -4.47
C ASP A 147 -8.39 -36.80 -4.66
N GLU A 148 -8.34 -35.56 -4.11
CA GLU A 148 -7.19 -34.66 -4.21
C GLU A 148 -6.35 -34.70 -2.93
N GLU A 149 -5.10 -35.13 -3.05
CA GLU A 149 -4.11 -35.03 -1.97
C GLU A 149 -3.72 -33.58 -1.73
N ARG A 150 -4.27 -32.99 -0.68
CA ARG A 150 -3.89 -31.63 -0.24
C ARG A 150 -2.98 -31.72 0.98
N ARG A 151 -1.98 -30.86 1.04
CA ARG A 151 -1.04 -30.78 2.16
C ARG A 151 -1.21 -29.48 2.92
N LEU A 152 -1.16 -29.56 4.25
CA LEU A 152 -1.14 -28.37 5.10
C LEU A 152 0.27 -27.78 5.11
N HIS A 153 0.36 -26.49 4.92
CA HIS A 153 1.60 -25.74 5.05
C HIS A 153 1.69 -25.17 6.46
N ASN A 154 2.60 -25.70 7.27
CA ASN A 154 2.88 -25.22 8.62
C ASN A 154 4.20 -24.45 8.62
N VAL A 155 4.12 -23.14 8.84
CA VAL A 155 5.31 -22.27 8.84
C VAL A 155 6.25 -22.67 9.96
N ASN A 156 7.47 -23.08 9.60
CA ASN A 156 8.50 -23.55 10.54
C ASN A 156 9.74 -22.66 10.57
N PHE A 157 9.93 -21.79 9.57
CA PHE A 157 11.00 -20.82 9.51
C PHE A 157 10.54 -19.53 8.85
N ILE A 158 10.97 -18.40 9.39
CA ILE A 158 10.75 -17.06 8.83
C ILE A 158 12.05 -16.27 8.95
N ALA A 159 12.49 -15.69 7.86
CA ALA A 159 13.51 -14.64 7.88
C ALA A 159 12.88 -13.28 7.62
N ALA A 160 13.40 -12.26 8.27
CA ALA A 160 13.01 -10.87 8.04
C ALA A 160 14.20 -9.92 8.11
N THR A 161 14.23 -8.94 7.20
CA THR A 161 15.21 -7.85 7.22
C THR A 161 14.50 -6.51 7.37
N VAL A 162 15.03 -5.66 8.25
CA VAL A 162 14.48 -4.32 8.54
C VAL A 162 15.43 -3.24 8.07
N THR A 163 14.93 -2.32 7.27
CA THR A 163 15.62 -1.08 6.92
C THR A 163 14.66 0.10 6.98
N CYS A 164 15.09 1.31 6.68
CA CYS A 164 14.24 2.49 6.64
C CYS A 164 14.74 3.50 5.63
N THR A 165 13.92 4.53 5.35
CA THR A 165 14.27 5.60 4.42
C THR A 165 15.65 6.18 4.66
N LYS A 166 16.02 6.46 5.92
CA LYS A 166 17.34 7.02 6.26
C LYS A 166 18.49 6.03 6.06
N CYS A 167 18.29 4.76 6.46
CA CYS A 167 19.34 3.75 6.27
C CYS A 167 19.55 3.42 4.79
N MET A 168 18.49 3.43 3.97
CA MET A 168 18.59 3.16 2.53
C MET A 168 19.36 4.22 1.73
N GLU A 169 19.52 5.43 2.28
CA GLU A 169 20.31 6.49 1.65
C GLU A 169 21.82 6.28 1.78
N ASN A 170 22.24 5.45 2.75
CA ASN A 170 23.63 5.12 2.99
C ASN A 170 23.92 3.66 2.62
N ASP A 171 24.62 3.45 1.50
CA ASP A 171 24.90 2.10 0.97
C ASP A 171 25.64 1.19 1.95
N GLN A 172 26.51 1.72 2.80
CA GLN A 172 27.20 0.94 3.82
C GLN A 172 26.25 0.44 4.91
N LEU A 173 25.21 1.22 5.25
CA LEU A 173 24.28 0.87 6.32
C LEU A 173 23.30 -0.23 5.93
N TRP A 174 22.83 -0.27 4.68
CA TRP A 174 21.82 -1.24 4.30
C TRP A 174 22.38 -2.52 3.67
N ARG A 175 23.58 -2.49 3.12
CA ARG A 175 24.23 -3.66 2.51
C ARG A 175 24.74 -4.66 3.55
N SER A 176 25.01 -4.23 4.77
CA SER A 176 25.36 -5.16 5.84
C SER A 176 24.10 -5.89 6.32
N PRO A 177 24.04 -7.22 6.26
CA PRO A 177 22.93 -7.99 6.81
C PRO A 177 22.80 -7.82 8.32
N LEU A 178 23.90 -7.51 9.00
CA LEU A 178 23.97 -7.31 10.45
C LEU A 178 24.13 -5.85 10.81
N ARG A 179 23.61 -5.46 11.98
CA ARG A 179 23.95 -4.19 12.62
C ARG A 179 25.39 -4.23 13.12
N GLN A 180 26.23 -3.42 12.52
CA GLN A 180 27.62 -3.31 13.00
C GLN A 180 27.70 -2.40 14.23
N ASN A 181 28.54 -2.79 15.21
CA ASN A 181 28.92 -1.98 16.37
C ASN A 181 27.76 -1.47 17.26
N GLY A 182 26.67 -2.23 17.38
CA GLY A 182 25.54 -1.84 18.24
C GLY A 182 24.80 -0.57 17.85
N ASN A 183 25.04 -0.05 16.65
CA ASN A 183 24.38 1.15 16.15
C ASN A 183 22.88 0.94 16.00
N SER A 184 22.10 1.53 16.90
CA SER A 184 20.64 1.55 16.80
C SER A 184 20.15 2.63 15.80
N CYS A 185 19.02 2.37 15.17
CA CYS A 185 18.33 3.37 14.35
C CYS A 185 16.96 3.64 14.96
N THR A 186 16.63 4.89 15.20
CA THR A 186 15.35 5.29 15.80
C THR A 186 14.11 4.81 15.02
N ILE A 187 14.27 4.57 13.70
CA ILE A 187 13.20 4.11 12.82
C ILE A 187 13.16 2.58 12.74
N CYS A 188 14.27 1.92 12.41
CA CYS A 188 14.28 0.47 12.21
C CYS A 188 14.64 -0.34 13.47
N GLY A 189 15.02 0.29 14.56
CA GLY A 189 15.34 -0.41 15.82
C GLY A 189 16.77 -0.94 15.88
N ASN A 190 17.01 -1.90 16.79
CA ASN A 190 18.34 -2.42 17.11
C ASN A 190 18.78 -3.55 16.17
N ASN A 191 17.85 -4.33 15.65
CA ASN A 191 18.15 -5.49 14.82
C ASN A 191 17.79 -5.21 13.37
N ARG A 192 18.67 -5.60 12.44
CA ARG A 192 18.40 -5.55 11.00
C ARG A 192 17.85 -6.87 10.51
N SER A 193 18.49 -7.99 10.86
CA SER A 193 18.10 -9.33 10.49
C SER A 193 17.54 -10.08 11.69
N ILE A 194 16.36 -10.66 11.54
CA ILE A 194 15.65 -11.39 12.57
C ILE A 194 15.10 -12.66 11.96
N THR A 195 15.21 -13.77 12.69
CA THR A 195 14.60 -15.05 12.31
C THR A 195 13.66 -15.56 13.39
N PHE A 196 12.64 -16.29 12.97
CA PHE A 196 11.71 -17.03 13.81
C PHE A 196 11.71 -18.46 13.31
N SER A 197 12.09 -19.41 14.15
CA SER A 197 12.33 -20.78 13.71
C SER A 197 11.98 -21.80 14.77
N HIS A 198 11.69 -23.04 14.35
CA HIS A 198 11.49 -24.16 15.27
C HIS A 198 12.79 -24.59 15.95
N ARG A 199 13.94 -24.42 15.26
CA ARG A 199 15.24 -24.85 15.75
C ARG A 199 16.29 -23.74 15.64
N PRO A 200 17.28 -23.74 16.51
CA PRO A 200 18.43 -22.84 16.40
C PRO A 200 19.32 -23.24 15.24
N PHE A 201 20.10 -22.32 14.73
CA PHE A 201 21.15 -22.51 13.75
C PHE A 201 22.38 -21.67 14.13
N THR A 202 23.56 -22.01 13.62
CA THR A 202 24.82 -21.41 14.05
C THR A 202 25.69 -20.86 12.92
N LYS A 203 25.57 -21.43 11.70
CA LYS A 203 26.42 -21.03 10.56
C LYS A 203 25.98 -19.68 9.98
N THR A 204 24.69 -19.51 9.75
CA THR A 204 24.14 -18.24 9.23
C THR A 204 24.09 -17.18 10.32
N LYS A 205 24.65 -16.00 10.06
CA LYS A 205 24.69 -14.91 11.04
C LYS A 205 23.51 -13.96 10.87
N VAL A 206 22.76 -13.76 11.95
CA VAL A 206 21.65 -12.80 12.05
C VAL A 206 21.76 -12.02 13.36
N ASP A 207 21.12 -10.83 13.43
CA ASP A 207 21.15 -10.02 14.65
C ASP A 207 20.36 -10.64 15.80
N LYS A 208 19.25 -11.32 15.48
CA LYS A 208 18.39 -11.93 16.49
C LYS A 208 17.74 -13.22 15.96
N GLN A 209 17.87 -14.29 16.72
CA GLN A 209 17.11 -15.52 16.50
C GLN A 209 16.02 -15.64 17.57
N ILE A 210 14.83 -16.01 17.17
CA ILE A 210 13.69 -16.32 18.03
C ILE A 210 13.30 -17.77 17.75
N VAL A 211 13.71 -18.67 18.67
CA VAL A 211 13.36 -20.09 18.59
C VAL A 211 12.01 -20.28 19.26
N THR A 212 11.03 -20.85 18.55
CA THR A 212 9.66 -20.95 19.01
C THR A 212 8.89 -22.03 18.24
N GLU A 213 7.91 -22.66 18.85
CA GLU A 213 6.99 -23.60 18.19
C GLU A 213 5.96 -22.94 17.27
N ASN A 214 5.87 -21.61 17.31
CA ASN A 214 4.90 -20.83 16.51
C ASN A 214 5.56 -19.64 15.81
N PRO A 215 6.47 -19.86 14.84
CA PRO A 215 7.18 -18.79 14.14
C PRO A 215 6.28 -17.71 13.57
N LEU A 216 5.18 -18.11 12.92
CA LEU A 216 4.23 -17.18 12.31
C LEU A 216 3.56 -16.27 13.33
N LYS A 217 3.12 -16.81 14.47
CA LYS A 217 2.51 -16.02 15.55
C LYS A 217 3.48 -14.96 16.08
N PHE A 218 4.72 -15.37 16.39
CA PHE A 218 5.72 -14.46 16.93
C PHE A 218 6.15 -13.40 15.90
N PHE A 219 6.28 -13.77 14.63
CA PHE A 219 6.51 -12.80 13.55
C PHE A 219 5.39 -11.76 13.46
N ILE A 220 4.12 -12.17 13.49
CA ILE A 220 2.98 -11.24 13.44
C ILE A 220 2.94 -10.35 14.69
N GLN A 221 3.20 -10.90 15.88
CA GLN A 221 3.29 -10.11 17.10
C GLN A 221 4.42 -9.08 17.03
N TRP A 222 5.59 -9.50 16.58
CA TRP A 222 6.74 -8.61 16.41
C TRP A 222 6.45 -7.46 15.43
N ILE A 223 5.95 -7.76 14.23
CA ILE A 223 5.75 -6.73 13.21
C ILE A 223 4.62 -5.75 13.57
N LEU A 224 3.58 -6.24 14.29
CA LEU A 224 2.44 -5.42 14.67
C LEU A 224 2.69 -4.61 15.95
N PHE A 225 3.38 -5.17 16.94
CA PHE A 225 3.38 -4.61 18.29
C PHE A 225 4.76 -4.23 18.82
N GLU A 226 5.85 -4.90 18.40
CA GLU A 226 7.19 -4.59 18.93
C GLU A 226 7.90 -3.49 18.13
N LEU A 227 7.62 -3.35 16.83
CA LEU A 227 8.20 -2.29 16.03
C LEU A 227 7.61 -0.92 16.40
N ASN A 228 8.47 0.11 16.47
CA ASN A 228 8.06 1.46 16.86
C ASN A 228 6.83 1.95 16.07
N PRO A 229 5.69 2.21 16.73
CA PRO A 229 4.42 2.56 16.08
C PRO A 229 4.39 3.96 15.45
N GLN A 230 5.40 4.80 15.68
CA GLN A 230 5.48 6.14 15.11
C GLN A 230 5.76 6.14 13.59
N TYR A 231 6.19 5.00 13.03
CA TYR A 231 6.55 4.90 11.63
C TYR A 231 5.70 3.86 10.90
N THR A 232 5.25 4.19 9.70
CA THR A 232 4.62 3.22 8.80
C THR A 232 5.60 2.08 8.52
N THR A 233 5.12 0.85 8.60
CA THR A 233 5.87 -0.34 8.22
C THR A 233 5.35 -0.87 6.90
N MET A 234 6.20 -0.88 5.88
CA MET A 234 5.93 -1.50 4.58
C MET A 234 6.57 -2.89 4.59
N ALA A 235 5.76 -3.93 4.63
CA ALA A 235 6.20 -5.31 4.66
C ALA A 235 6.05 -5.95 3.27
N PHE A 236 7.13 -6.51 2.74
CA PHE A 236 7.15 -7.14 1.42
C PHE A 236 7.64 -8.58 1.48
N SER A 237 6.92 -9.47 0.81
CA SER A 237 7.40 -10.78 0.38
C SER A 237 7.35 -10.88 -1.14
N HIS A 238 7.99 -11.88 -1.74
CA HIS A 238 8.01 -12.05 -3.18
C HIS A 238 7.06 -13.16 -3.61
N ASN A 239 6.08 -12.83 -4.47
CA ASN A 239 4.94 -13.70 -4.81
C ASN A 239 4.05 -14.02 -3.59
N GLY A 240 4.21 -13.27 -2.51
CA GLY A 240 3.54 -13.50 -1.23
C GLY A 240 2.03 -13.33 -1.27
N GLY A 241 1.49 -12.63 -2.26
CA GLY A 241 0.05 -12.47 -2.42
C GLY A 241 -0.73 -13.77 -2.61
N ARG A 242 -0.02 -14.87 -2.92
CA ARG A 242 -0.58 -16.23 -3.05
C ARG A 242 -0.15 -17.20 -1.95
N TYR A 243 0.82 -16.81 -1.12
CA TYR A 243 1.40 -17.69 -0.11
C TYR A 243 1.60 -16.97 1.23
N ASP A 244 2.71 -16.28 1.45
CA ASP A 244 3.07 -15.67 2.75
C ASP A 244 1.98 -14.74 3.30
N MET A 245 1.45 -13.86 2.46
CA MET A 245 0.42 -12.91 2.90
C MET A 245 -0.90 -13.59 3.26
N VAL A 246 -1.19 -14.76 2.68
CA VAL A 246 -2.40 -15.54 3.02
C VAL A 246 -2.26 -16.14 4.42
N MET A 247 -1.08 -16.70 4.72
CA MET A 247 -0.78 -17.21 6.06
C MET A 247 -0.73 -16.09 7.09
N ALA A 248 -0.05 -14.98 6.76
CA ALA A 248 -0.03 -13.78 7.59
C ALA A 248 -1.45 -13.25 7.87
N PHE A 249 -2.32 -13.19 6.87
CA PHE A 249 -3.71 -12.76 7.04
C PHE A 249 -4.47 -13.64 8.05
N ARG A 250 -4.34 -14.97 7.93
CA ARG A 250 -4.96 -15.92 8.87
C ARG A 250 -4.50 -15.65 10.30
N GLU A 251 -3.20 -15.50 10.51
CA GLU A 251 -2.64 -15.27 11.84
C GLU A 251 -3.02 -13.90 12.41
N ILE A 252 -3.03 -12.84 11.59
CA ILE A 252 -3.50 -11.50 11.97
C ILE A 252 -4.96 -11.56 12.46
N TYR A 253 -5.80 -12.30 11.73
CA TYR A 253 -7.22 -12.45 12.07
C TYR A 253 -7.42 -13.24 13.38
N LEU A 254 -6.65 -14.31 13.60
CA LEU A 254 -6.67 -15.09 14.84
C LEU A 254 -6.21 -14.27 16.05
N ASN A 255 -5.34 -13.27 15.87
CA ASN A 255 -4.98 -12.31 16.92
C ASN A 255 -6.03 -11.18 17.12
N GLY A 256 -7.22 -11.31 16.56
CA GLY A 256 -8.34 -10.37 16.75
C GLY A 256 -8.21 -9.07 15.96
N VAL A 257 -7.29 -9.00 15.00
CA VAL A 257 -7.08 -7.82 14.16
C VAL A 257 -7.72 -8.04 12.79
N VAL A 258 -8.60 -7.12 12.38
CA VAL A 258 -9.24 -7.17 11.05
C VAL A 258 -8.54 -6.19 10.12
N PRO A 259 -7.70 -6.66 9.18
CA PRO A 259 -7.05 -5.79 8.21
C PRO A 259 -8.03 -5.35 7.12
N SER A 260 -7.83 -4.16 6.56
CA SER A 260 -8.37 -3.87 5.24
C SER A 260 -7.54 -4.58 4.18
N MET A 261 -8.18 -5.13 3.15
CA MET A 261 -7.48 -5.88 2.14
C MET A 261 -7.86 -5.43 0.72
N ILE A 262 -6.91 -5.57 -0.18
CA ILE A 262 -7.13 -5.48 -1.62
C ILE A 262 -6.80 -6.84 -2.21
N ARG A 263 -7.81 -7.48 -2.84
CA ARG A 263 -7.64 -8.78 -3.48
C ARG A 263 -8.32 -8.84 -4.85
N ARG A 264 -7.80 -9.71 -5.71
CA ARG A 264 -8.46 -10.08 -6.97
C ARG A 264 -8.39 -11.60 -7.12
N GLY A 265 -9.54 -12.26 -7.13
CA GLY A 265 -9.60 -13.72 -7.05
C GLY A 265 -8.91 -14.22 -5.77
N ASN A 266 -7.98 -15.16 -5.94
CA ASN A 266 -7.23 -15.77 -4.84
C ASN A 266 -5.91 -15.04 -4.51
N LYS A 267 -5.61 -13.92 -5.19
CA LYS A 267 -4.38 -13.15 -4.96
C LYS A 267 -4.64 -11.94 -4.08
N LEU A 268 -3.87 -11.81 -3.01
CA LEU A 268 -3.80 -10.62 -2.16
C LEU A 268 -2.80 -9.63 -2.77
N TYR A 269 -3.20 -8.36 -2.89
CA TYR A 269 -2.35 -7.27 -3.34
C TYR A 269 -1.85 -6.41 -2.19
N GLU A 270 -2.70 -6.22 -1.18
CA GLU A 270 -2.39 -5.42 0.00
C GLU A 270 -3.19 -5.92 1.21
N LEU A 271 -2.53 -6.01 2.36
CA LEU A 271 -3.15 -6.07 3.68
C LEU A 271 -2.70 -4.84 4.45
N LYS A 272 -3.66 -4.06 4.94
CA LYS A 272 -3.39 -2.83 5.66
C LYS A 272 -4.00 -2.88 7.05
N ILE A 273 -3.15 -2.79 8.06
CA ILE A 273 -3.50 -2.84 9.46
C ILE A 273 -3.33 -1.44 10.05
N PRO A 274 -4.42 -0.75 10.40
CA PRO A 274 -4.34 0.53 11.07
C PRO A 274 -3.89 0.31 12.52
N ARG A 275 -2.88 1.05 12.97
CA ARG A 275 -2.53 1.14 14.38
C ARG A 275 -3.35 2.24 15.06
N ASN A 276 -3.81 2.01 16.29
CA ASN A 276 -4.74 2.89 16.99
C ASN A 276 -4.34 4.37 17.03
N ASN A 277 -5.31 5.25 16.71
CA ASN A 277 -5.42 6.67 17.09
C ASN A 277 -4.29 7.64 16.74
N LYS A 278 -3.72 7.65 15.58
CA LYS A 278 -2.80 8.63 14.97
C LYS A 278 -1.53 7.99 14.39
N CYS A 279 -1.41 6.70 14.42
CA CYS A 279 -0.16 6.07 14.10
C CYS A 279 -0.19 5.43 12.75
N ASN A 280 0.94 5.35 12.24
CA ASN A 280 1.31 4.81 11.00
C ASN A 280 0.96 3.31 10.93
N GLU A 281 0.62 2.86 9.78
CA GLU A 281 0.03 1.57 9.47
C GLU A 281 1.12 0.51 9.26
N VAL A 282 0.74 -0.77 9.40
CA VAL A 282 1.51 -1.88 8.84
C VAL A 282 0.83 -2.29 7.55
N ILE A 283 1.58 -2.31 6.45
CA ILE A 283 1.07 -2.59 5.11
C ILE A 283 1.88 -3.72 4.49
N PHE A 284 1.25 -4.87 4.31
CA PHE A 284 1.83 -6.01 3.60
C PHE A 284 1.56 -5.87 2.11
N ARG A 285 2.59 -6.11 1.28
CA ARG A 285 2.51 -6.06 -0.18
C ARG A 285 3.32 -7.17 -0.82
N ASP A 286 2.91 -7.55 -2.01
CA ASP A 286 3.61 -8.51 -2.85
C ASP A 286 4.52 -7.78 -3.83
N SER A 287 5.83 -7.99 -3.70
CA SER A 287 6.84 -7.37 -4.56
C SER A 287 6.79 -7.85 -6.02
N PHE A 288 6.20 -9.03 -6.29
CA PHE A 288 5.96 -9.52 -7.64
C PHE A 288 5.07 -8.57 -8.46
N ASN A 289 4.23 -7.77 -7.80
CA ASN A 289 3.44 -6.74 -8.47
C ASN A 289 4.27 -5.53 -8.93
N LEU A 290 5.46 -5.34 -8.37
CA LEU A 290 6.42 -4.30 -8.78
C LEU A 290 7.44 -4.86 -9.79
N CYS A 291 7.91 -6.08 -9.56
CA CYS A 291 8.92 -6.78 -10.33
C CYS A 291 8.41 -8.18 -10.68
N PRO A 292 7.64 -8.36 -11.77
CA PRO A 292 6.97 -9.63 -12.10
C PRO A 292 7.92 -10.64 -12.74
N VAL A 293 9.00 -10.97 -12.06
CA VAL A 293 10.00 -11.98 -12.45
C VAL A 293 10.34 -12.85 -11.25
N ALA A 294 10.85 -14.04 -11.46
CA ALA A 294 11.29 -14.92 -10.36
C ALA A 294 12.36 -14.25 -9.49
N LEU A 295 12.37 -14.51 -8.18
CA LEU A 295 13.24 -13.87 -7.21
C LEU A 295 14.73 -13.94 -7.61
N GLY A 296 15.23 -15.11 -8.00
CA GLY A 296 16.62 -15.26 -8.43
C GLY A 296 16.99 -14.43 -9.66
N LYS A 297 16.03 -14.11 -10.55
CA LYS A 297 16.28 -13.25 -11.72
C LYS A 297 16.45 -11.78 -11.34
N LEU A 298 16.04 -11.36 -10.15
CA LEU A 298 16.23 -9.99 -9.67
C LEU A 298 17.71 -9.66 -9.49
N ILE A 299 18.56 -10.66 -9.20
CA ILE A 299 20.01 -10.50 -9.07
C ILE A 299 20.57 -9.91 -10.37
N GLY A 300 20.36 -10.58 -11.51
CA GLY A 300 20.81 -10.10 -12.81
C GLY A 300 20.10 -8.82 -13.27
N ALA A 301 18.77 -8.71 -13.03
CA ALA A 301 17.98 -7.55 -13.46
C ALA A 301 18.42 -6.23 -12.80
N PHE A 302 18.89 -6.28 -11.57
CA PHE A 302 19.36 -5.12 -10.81
C PHE A 302 20.89 -5.04 -10.68
N GLY A 303 21.64 -6.06 -11.15
CA GLY A 303 23.09 -6.13 -11.03
C GLY A 303 23.54 -6.25 -9.57
N LEU A 304 22.84 -7.06 -8.77
CA LEU A 304 23.14 -7.23 -7.35
C LEU A 304 24.43 -8.03 -7.16
N GLN A 305 25.22 -7.65 -6.16
CA GLN A 305 26.49 -8.32 -5.81
C GLN A 305 26.28 -9.21 -4.60
N ILE A 306 25.45 -10.24 -4.74
CA ILE A 306 25.07 -11.16 -3.68
C ILE A 306 25.12 -12.61 -4.18
N THR A 307 25.08 -13.56 -3.27
CA THR A 307 25.02 -15.00 -3.58
C THR A 307 23.77 -15.32 -4.39
N GLU A 308 23.91 -16.13 -5.42
CA GLU A 308 22.79 -16.62 -6.21
C GLU A 308 21.80 -17.40 -5.34
N LYS A 309 20.53 -17.45 -5.79
CA LYS A 309 19.51 -18.24 -5.10
C LYS A 309 19.89 -19.73 -5.15
N GLN A 310 20.03 -20.33 -3.97
CA GLN A 310 20.44 -21.70 -3.79
C GLN A 310 19.30 -22.69 -4.13
N PHE A 311 19.67 -23.95 -4.35
CA PHE A 311 18.69 -25.05 -4.40
C PHE A 311 18.38 -25.52 -2.98
N PHE A 312 17.09 -25.75 -2.71
CA PHE A 312 16.63 -26.21 -1.40
C PHE A 312 15.73 -27.44 -1.53
N PRO A 313 15.91 -28.49 -0.70
CA PRO A 313 15.12 -29.72 -0.74
C PRO A 313 13.79 -29.52 0.01
N HIS A 314 12.81 -28.91 -0.65
CA HIS A 314 11.52 -28.54 -0.03
C HIS A 314 10.77 -29.70 0.62
N LEU A 315 10.89 -30.95 0.06
CA LEU A 315 10.23 -32.13 0.63
C LEU A 315 10.99 -32.72 1.82
N ALA A 316 12.29 -32.40 1.97
CA ALA A 316 13.06 -32.76 3.16
C ALA A 316 12.75 -31.84 4.35
N ASN A 317 12.00 -30.75 4.14
CA ASN A 317 11.59 -29.83 5.21
C ASN A 317 10.43 -30.42 6.02
N ILE A 318 10.78 -31.36 6.89
CA ILE A 318 9.86 -32.08 7.79
C ILE A 318 10.47 -32.16 9.19
N SER A 319 9.63 -32.29 10.21
CA SER A 319 10.08 -32.28 11.62
C SER A 319 11.03 -33.42 11.98
N GLU A 320 10.90 -34.53 11.28
CA GLU A 320 11.74 -35.71 11.47
C GLU A 320 13.20 -35.49 11.12
N ASN A 321 13.50 -34.49 10.32
CA ASN A 321 14.85 -34.10 9.91
C ASN A 321 15.48 -32.98 10.77
N TYR A 322 14.77 -32.51 11.81
CA TYR A 322 15.34 -31.51 12.73
C TYR A 322 16.44 -32.14 13.60
N ASP A 323 17.42 -31.31 13.95
CA ASP A 323 18.56 -31.68 14.79
C ASP A 323 19.39 -32.88 14.23
N ILE A 324 19.23 -33.19 12.95
CA ILE A 324 19.91 -34.30 12.27
C ILE A 324 20.88 -33.75 11.21
N THR A 325 22.10 -34.31 11.21
CA THR A 325 23.07 -34.05 10.14
C THR A 325 23.20 -35.30 9.29
N LEU A 326 22.73 -35.22 8.05
CA LEU A 326 22.90 -36.28 7.04
C LEU A 326 24.32 -36.23 6.50
N GLN A 327 24.87 -37.43 6.16
CA GLN A 327 26.23 -37.54 5.58
C GLN A 327 26.31 -37.11 4.11
N GLN A 328 25.17 -36.95 3.46
CA GLN A 328 25.01 -36.54 2.08
C GLN A 328 23.75 -35.69 1.90
N LEU A 329 23.62 -35.00 0.76
CA LEU A 329 22.42 -34.26 0.44
C LEU A 329 21.17 -35.17 0.36
N PRO A 330 19.97 -34.66 0.67
CA PRO A 330 18.69 -35.31 0.39
C PRO A 330 18.56 -35.72 -1.07
N PRO A 331 17.75 -36.75 -1.38
CA PRO A 331 17.56 -37.24 -2.74
C PRO A 331 17.05 -36.17 -3.67
N LYS A 332 17.36 -36.25 -4.98
CA LYS A 332 16.98 -35.26 -6.00
C LYS A 332 15.49 -34.95 -6.03
N SER A 333 14.63 -35.96 -5.76
CA SER A 333 13.18 -35.82 -5.67
C SER A 333 12.73 -34.73 -4.70
N ASP A 334 13.46 -34.54 -3.59
CA ASP A 334 13.11 -33.63 -2.53
C ASP A 334 13.27 -32.16 -2.96
N TYR A 335 14.04 -31.93 -4.01
CA TYR A 335 14.23 -30.59 -4.61
C TYR A 335 13.15 -30.21 -5.63
N LEU A 336 12.18 -31.08 -5.89
CA LEU A 336 11.12 -30.89 -6.89
C LEU A 336 11.69 -30.59 -8.30
N TYR A 337 12.87 -31.14 -8.63
CA TYR A 337 13.61 -30.80 -9.82
C TYR A 337 12.87 -31.11 -11.12
N GLU A 338 11.99 -32.13 -11.10
CA GLU A 338 11.17 -32.52 -12.26
C GLU A 338 10.23 -31.41 -12.73
N GLY A 339 9.80 -30.53 -11.82
CA GLY A 339 8.98 -29.36 -12.12
C GLY A 339 9.76 -28.14 -12.62
N MET A 340 11.10 -28.20 -12.67
CA MET A 340 11.94 -27.10 -13.14
C MET A 340 11.96 -27.05 -14.68
N SER A 341 12.28 -25.87 -15.24
CA SER A 341 12.54 -25.75 -16.67
C SER A 341 13.77 -26.58 -17.09
N PRO A 342 13.87 -27.07 -18.35
CA PRO A 342 15.01 -27.87 -18.80
C PRO A 342 16.37 -27.25 -18.52
N ALA A 343 16.51 -25.93 -18.72
CA ALA A 343 17.74 -25.21 -18.41
C ALA A 343 18.08 -25.27 -16.92
N LYS A 344 17.07 -25.08 -16.04
CA LYS A 344 17.25 -25.12 -14.60
C LYS A 344 17.50 -26.55 -14.08
N GLN A 345 16.92 -27.57 -14.72
CA GLN A 345 17.22 -28.97 -14.42
C GLN A 345 18.68 -29.32 -14.69
N ASN A 346 19.24 -28.88 -15.83
CA ASN A 346 20.65 -29.10 -16.15
C ASN A 346 21.59 -28.41 -15.14
N GLU A 347 21.26 -27.17 -14.75
CA GLU A 347 21.99 -26.43 -13.72
C GLU A 347 21.92 -27.17 -12.36
N PHE A 348 20.71 -27.62 -11.96
CA PHE A 348 20.51 -28.38 -10.74
C PHE A 348 21.27 -29.70 -10.72
N ILE A 349 21.24 -30.49 -11.81
CA ILE A 349 21.93 -31.79 -11.88
C ILE A 349 23.43 -31.57 -11.73
N LYS A 350 24.01 -30.57 -12.40
CA LYS A 350 25.42 -30.24 -12.28
C LYS A 350 25.80 -29.91 -10.83
N TRP A 351 25.07 -28.96 -10.24
CA TRP A 351 25.26 -28.58 -8.86
C TRP A 351 25.12 -29.75 -7.90
N TYR A 352 24.07 -30.59 -8.08
CA TYR A 352 23.81 -31.71 -7.19
C TYR A 352 24.92 -32.77 -7.25
N GLU A 353 25.45 -33.08 -8.42
CA GLU A 353 26.57 -34.04 -8.55
C GLU A 353 27.88 -33.52 -7.91
N GLU A 354 28.06 -32.22 -7.90
CA GLU A 354 29.20 -31.57 -7.22
C GLU A 354 29.05 -31.59 -5.68
N GLU A 355 27.83 -31.38 -5.18
CA GLU A 355 27.56 -31.17 -3.75
C GLU A 355 27.00 -32.41 -3.01
N LYS A 356 26.54 -33.45 -3.71
CA LYS A 356 25.77 -34.58 -3.13
C LYS A 356 26.44 -35.30 -1.95
N ASN A 357 27.77 -35.30 -1.88
CA ASN A 357 28.54 -35.93 -0.80
C ASN A 357 28.78 -35.02 0.40
N ASN A 358 28.28 -33.78 0.36
CA ASN A 358 28.42 -32.86 1.47
C ASN A 358 27.39 -33.18 2.57
N GLN A 359 27.78 -32.95 3.79
CA GLN A 359 26.86 -33.06 4.92
C GLN A 359 25.72 -32.07 4.80
N PHE A 360 24.53 -32.51 5.13
CA PHE A 360 23.32 -31.69 5.10
C PHE A 360 22.68 -31.64 6.50
N CYS A 361 22.45 -30.43 6.98
CA CYS A 361 21.67 -30.15 8.19
C CYS A 361 20.50 -29.24 7.78
N LEU A 362 19.27 -29.69 8.00
CA LEU A 362 18.06 -28.98 7.59
C LEU A 362 17.99 -27.59 8.25
N ASP A 363 18.28 -27.50 9.55
CA ASP A 363 18.15 -26.26 10.31
C ASP A 363 19.09 -25.15 9.78
N GLU A 364 20.31 -25.53 9.41
CA GLU A 364 21.28 -24.61 8.79
C GLU A 364 20.89 -24.26 7.34
N ALA A 365 20.42 -25.24 6.57
CA ALA A 365 20.00 -25.05 5.19
C ALA A 365 18.76 -24.14 5.08
N LEU A 366 17.77 -24.28 5.98
CA LEU A 366 16.63 -23.37 6.10
C LEU A 366 17.07 -21.94 6.38
N ALA A 367 17.99 -21.79 7.34
CA ALA A 367 18.50 -20.47 7.72
C ALA A 367 19.22 -19.79 6.56
N GLU A 368 20.10 -20.52 5.87
CA GLU A 368 20.86 -19.99 4.74
C GLU A 368 19.94 -19.64 3.56
N TYR A 369 19.06 -20.56 3.18
CA TYR A 369 18.14 -20.40 2.06
C TYR A 369 17.18 -19.22 2.26
N CYS A 370 16.44 -19.20 3.37
CA CYS A 370 15.44 -18.19 3.64
C CYS A 370 16.05 -16.79 3.87
N THR A 371 17.21 -16.71 4.54
CA THR A 371 17.91 -15.42 4.72
C THR A 371 18.48 -14.90 3.41
N ASN A 372 18.98 -15.76 2.52
CA ASN A 372 19.44 -15.38 1.19
C ASN A 372 18.28 -14.83 0.35
N ASP A 373 17.11 -15.49 0.35
CA ASP A 373 15.92 -15.01 -0.36
C ASP A 373 15.48 -13.64 0.13
N VAL A 374 15.47 -13.40 1.43
CA VAL A 374 15.18 -12.09 2.02
C VAL A 374 16.22 -11.05 1.66
N GLN A 375 17.51 -11.42 1.58
CA GLN A 375 18.56 -10.50 1.16
C GLN A 375 18.40 -10.09 -0.30
N ILE A 376 18.15 -11.05 -1.21
CA ILE A 376 17.87 -10.78 -2.63
C ILE A 376 16.71 -9.79 -2.74
N LEU A 377 15.61 -10.06 -2.04
CA LEU A 377 14.43 -9.22 -2.06
C LEU A 377 14.70 -7.80 -1.54
N THR A 378 15.43 -7.69 -0.42
CA THR A 378 15.79 -6.39 0.18
C THR A 378 16.58 -5.53 -0.78
N GLU A 379 17.66 -6.08 -1.33
CA GLU A 379 18.55 -5.36 -2.25
C GLU A 379 17.82 -4.98 -3.56
N ALA A 380 17.01 -5.89 -4.10
CA ALA A 380 16.22 -5.63 -5.30
C ALA A 380 15.22 -4.48 -5.09
N LEU A 381 14.50 -4.45 -3.97
CA LEU A 381 13.54 -3.38 -3.69
C LEU A 381 14.22 -2.03 -3.47
N ILE A 382 15.38 -2.00 -2.83
CA ILE A 382 16.16 -0.77 -2.66
C ILE A 382 16.70 -0.27 -4.01
N ALA A 383 17.22 -1.18 -4.85
CA ALA A 383 17.68 -0.84 -6.19
C ALA A 383 16.54 -0.35 -7.09
N PHE A 384 15.38 -1.02 -7.03
CA PHE A 384 14.16 -0.60 -7.72
C PHE A 384 13.74 0.82 -7.30
N ARG A 385 13.67 1.08 -5.97
CA ARG A 385 13.34 2.40 -5.43
C ARG A 385 14.30 3.47 -5.93
N LYS A 386 15.61 3.23 -5.91
CA LYS A 386 16.63 4.17 -6.40
C LYS A 386 16.42 4.48 -7.89
N LYS A 387 16.40 3.45 -8.73
CA LYS A 387 16.22 3.60 -10.19
C LYS A 387 14.93 4.35 -10.53
N PHE A 388 13.85 4.03 -9.86
CA PHE A 388 12.58 4.70 -10.14
C PHE A 388 12.55 6.16 -9.68
N THR A 389 13.13 6.46 -8.52
CA THR A 389 13.26 7.84 -8.04
C THR A 389 14.09 8.69 -9.02
N GLU A 390 15.16 8.14 -9.57
CA GLU A 390 15.96 8.82 -10.61
C GLU A 390 15.17 9.08 -11.88
N ILE A 391 14.41 8.09 -12.37
CA ILE A 391 13.58 8.23 -13.57
C ILE A 391 12.47 9.26 -13.36
N SER A 392 11.82 9.25 -12.22
CA SER A 392 10.74 10.20 -11.90
C SER A 392 11.27 11.62 -11.75
N LYS A 393 12.45 11.82 -11.18
CA LYS A 393 13.13 13.12 -11.14
C LYS A 393 13.41 13.67 -12.55
N ARG A 394 13.89 12.83 -13.46
CA ARG A 394 14.22 13.22 -14.86
C ARG A 394 12.98 13.61 -15.66
N LYS A 395 11.83 12.96 -15.45
CA LYS A 395 10.59 13.24 -16.22
C LYS A 395 9.78 14.41 -15.69
N ASN A 396 9.92 14.75 -14.42
CA ASN A 396 9.12 15.77 -13.75
C ASN A 396 9.82 17.12 -13.59
N THR A 397 10.90 17.41 -14.30
CA THR A 397 11.48 18.74 -14.39
C THR A 397 10.84 19.53 -15.54
N PRO A 398 9.73 20.27 -15.32
CA PRO A 398 9.52 21.49 -16.06
C PRO A 398 10.66 22.42 -15.67
N PRO A 399 11.11 23.32 -16.56
CA PRO A 399 12.15 24.28 -16.20
C PRO A 399 11.71 25.03 -14.96
N GLY A 400 12.33 24.74 -13.80
CA GLY A 400 12.10 25.41 -12.52
C GLY A 400 11.40 24.62 -11.40
N GLY A 401 11.14 23.32 -11.51
CA GLY A 401 10.47 22.54 -10.46
C GLY A 401 11.29 21.35 -9.92
N SER A 402 11.49 21.28 -8.62
CA SER A 402 12.10 20.14 -7.93
C SER A 402 11.16 18.94 -7.87
N ALA A 403 11.64 17.77 -8.31
CA ALA A 403 10.88 16.49 -8.28
C ALA A 403 11.06 15.75 -6.95
N GLU A 404 10.87 16.43 -5.84
CA GLU A 404 10.94 15.81 -4.51
C GLU A 404 9.55 15.31 -4.09
N GLY A 405 9.39 14.01 -3.85
CA GLY A 405 8.25 13.54 -3.07
C GLY A 405 7.43 12.35 -3.53
N ILE A 406 7.77 11.62 -4.61
CA ILE A 406 7.09 10.36 -4.92
C ILE A 406 7.95 9.19 -4.44
N ASP A 407 7.53 8.53 -3.38
CA ASP A 407 8.13 7.28 -2.94
C ASP A 407 7.32 6.10 -3.48
N ILE A 408 7.91 5.41 -4.46
CA ILE A 408 7.23 4.34 -5.18
C ILE A 408 6.95 3.11 -4.35
N LEU A 409 7.79 2.73 -3.43
CA LEU A 409 7.45 1.61 -2.55
C LEU A 409 6.20 1.92 -1.74
N LYS A 410 6.00 3.22 -1.41
CA LYS A 410 4.82 3.69 -0.70
C LYS A 410 3.64 4.03 -1.62
N ASP A 411 3.90 4.64 -2.77
CA ASP A 411 2.87 5.26 -3.62
C ASP A 411 2.55 4.47 -4.90
N ALA A 412 3.41 3.53 -5.33
CA ALA A 412 3.26 2.77 -6.57
C ALA A 412 1.91 2.04 -6.68
N MET A 413 1.46 1.40 -5.61
CA MET A 413 0.14 0.74 -5.59
C MET A 413 -1.02 1.75 -5.65
N THR A 414 -0.84 2.92 -5.08
CA THR A 414 -1.86 3.99 -5.15
C THR A 414 -1.99 4.55 -6.56
N ILE A 415 -0.88 4.60 -7.31
CA ILE A 415 -0.85 5.05 -8.71
C ILE A 415 -1.46 3.98 -9.62
N TYR A 416 -1.05 2.72 -9.48
CA TYR A 416 -1.55 1.59 -10.27
C TYR A 416 -3.06 1.40 -10.11
N MET A 417 -3.57 1.44 -8.88
CA MET A 417 -5.00 1.24 -8.60
C MET A 417 -5.90 2.43 -8.99
N LYS A 418 -5.34 3.61 -9.19
CA LYS A 418 -6.07 4.74 -9.77
C LYS A 418 -6.15 4.68 -11.29
N SER A 419 -5.19 4.02 -11.96
CA SER A 419 -5.21 3.83 -13.41
C SER A 419 -6.20 2.76 -13.88
N ASP A 420 -6.51 1.75 -13.06
CA ASP A 420 -7.49 0.70 -13.36
C ASP A 420 -8.97 1.13 -13.16
N ARG A 421 -9.24 2.40 -12.89
CA ARG A 421 -10.58 2.99 -12.78
C ARG A 421 -10.95 3.91 -13.95
N LEU A 422 -10.22 3.82 -15.07
CA LEU A 422 -10.56 4.47 -16.32
C LEU A 422 -11.17 3.48 -17.32
#